data_9e0db44cb9f91e3c7e7d013e5b5cff03
#
_entry.id   9e0db44cb9f91e3c7e7d013e5b5cff03
#
_cell.length_a   1.000
_cell.length_b   1.000
_cell.length_c   1.000
_cell.angle_alpha   90.00
_cell.angle_beta   90.00
_cell.angle_gamma   90.00
#
_symmetry.space_group_name_H-M   'P 1'
#
loop_
_entity.id
_entity.type
_entity.pdbx_description
1 polymer ?
#
loop_
_entity_poly.entity_id
_entity_poly.type
_entity_poly.pdbx_seq_one_letter_code
_entity_poly.pdbx_strand_id
1 'polypeptide(L)'
;LEKGVELGGQITADLKVSGRMSDIEKNRYEKLGAQGTFTVEELGLTLPSLPAVHIRRAAATITPAAMTLGEFGVTVGKSDLAANGQLTGYIGYLLRGDMLSGRLYVKSELLDLNEIMEAMPASSEPAEGEAVAAEPMQAVEVPRNLNLSLNTDLRKVLFGKMTVSDISGEMSVAGGVLSLDRLRLGVFGGKATASGSYSTAADPAKPALKLNADIAGASFQKTFEELEMVQKLVPIFAKTGGDYSLALDMRTSLDSQMSPDLQTLTATGEIRSANIHVQNIEAFDAL
;
A
#
# COMPACT_ATOMS: atom_id res chain seq x y z
N LEU A 1 5.69 -27.18 -11.89
CA LEU A 1 4.57 -26.40 -11.40
C LEU A 1 3.94 -27.19 -10.26
N GLU A 2 3.74 -26.57 -9.11
CA GLU A 2 3.02 -27.18 -7.99
C GLU A 2 1.57 -27.47 -8.40
N LYS A 3 0.96 -28.50 -7.81
CA LYS A 3 -0.43 -28.87 -8.11
C LYS A 3 -1.37 -27.70 -7.76
N GLY A 4 -2.12 -27.23 -8.75
CA GLY A 4 -3.09 -26.15 -8.59
C GLY A 4 -2.67 -24.78 -9.12
N VAL A 5 -1.48 -24.65 -9.74
CA VAL A 5 -1.06 -23.45 -10.44
C VAL A 5 -1.50 -23.53 -11.90
N GLU A 6 -2.39 -22.64 -12.30
CA GLU A 6 -2.78 -22.43 -13.69
C GLU A 6 -2.09 -21.19 -14.23
N LEU A 7 -1.40 -21.35 -15.36
CA LEU A 7 -0.71 -20.27 -16.07
C LEU A 7 -1.21 -20.23 -17.51
N GLY A 8 -1.73 -19.08 -17.93
CA GLY A 8 -2.18 -18.84 -19.29
C GLY A 8 -1.78 -17.44 -19.75
N GLY A 9 -1.49 -17.27 -21.02
CA GLY A 9 -1.12 -15.97 -21.58
C GLY A 9 -0.07 -16.07 -22.68
N GLN A 10 0.32 -14.93 -23.22
CA GLN A 10 1.32 -14.81 -24.28
C GLN A 10 2.51 -13.98 -23.79
N ILE A 11 3.72 -14.49 -24.02
CA ILE A 11 4.96 -13.76 -23.79
C ILE A 11 5.71 -13.63 -25.10
N THR A 12 6.02 -12.40 -25.48
CA THR A 12 6.84 -12.08 -26.64
C THR A 12 8.11 -11.37 -26.17
N ALA A 13 9.26 -11.88 -26.58
CA ALA A 13 10.54 -11.29 -26.23
C ALA A 13 11.47 -11.25 -27.45
N ASP A 14 12.02 -10.07 -27.72
CA ASP A 14 13.12 -9.86 -28.63
C ASP A 14 14.29 -9.29 -27.82
N LEU A 15 15.09 -10.19 -27.25
CA LEU A 15 16.14 -9.88 -26.30
C LEU A 15 17.49 -10.35 -26.79
N LYS A 16 18.44 -9.44 -26.84
CA LYS A 16 19.85 -9.73 -27.04
C LYS A 16 20.57 -9.66 -25.71
N VAL A 17 21.06 -10.80 -25.26
CA VAL A 17 21.85 -10.91 -24.03
C VAL A 17 23.29 -11.22 -24.38
N SER A 18 24.22 -10.49 -23.80
CA SER A 18 25.67 -10.70 -23.97
C SER A 18 26.38 -10.56 -22.61
N GLY A 19 27.43 -11.34 -22.43
CA GLY A 19 28.21 -11.33 -21.20
C GLY A 19 29.17 -12.50 -21.13
N ARG A 20 30.04 -12.48 -20.15
CA ARG A 20 30.95 -13.61 -19.86
C ARG A 20 30.43 -14.34 -18.64
N MET A 21 30.48 -15.68 -18.65
CA MET A 21 30.10 -16.48 -17.49
C MET A 21 30.90 -16.06 -16.23
N SER A 22 32.17 -15.74 -16.41
CA SER A 22 33.02 -15.23 -15.33
C SER A 22 32.57 -13.88 -14.74
N ASP A 23 31.74 -13.13 -15.44
CA ASP A 23 31.16 -11.88 -14.89
C ASP A 23 29.93 -12.20 -14.04
N ILE A 24 29.16 -13.21 -14.43
CA ILE A 24 28.06 -13.76 -13.60
C ILE A 24 28.62 -14.38 -12.31
N GLU A 25 29.62 -15.25 -12.40
CA GLU A 25 30.27 -15.89 -11.26
C GLU A 25 30.89 -14.89 -10.27
N LYS A 26 31.41 -13.78 -10.78
CA LYS A 26 32.00 -12.71 -9.98
C LYS A 26 31.01 -11.59 -9.64
N ASN A 27 29.72 -11.82 -9.86
CA ASN A 27 28.65 -10.88 -9.56
C ASN A 27 28.81 -9.49 -10.24
N ARG A 28 29.44 -9.45 -11.42
CA ARG A 28 29.65 -8.20 -12.19
C ARG A 28 28.55 -8.01 -13.24
N TYR A 29 27.31 -7.88 -12.79
CA TYR A 29 26.12 -7.81 -13.66
C TYR A 29 26.06 -6.53 -14.48
N GLU A 30 26.76 -5.48 -14.06
CA GLU A 30 26.96 -4.25 -14.81
C GLU A 30 27.68 -4.49 -16.16
N LYS A 31 28.35 -5.65 -16.31
CA LYS A 31 29.02 -6.07 -17.52
C LYS A 31 28.16 -6.96 -18.42
N LEU A 32 26.98 -7.33 -17.95
CA LEU A 32 26.01 -8.05 -18.77
C LEU A 32 25.27 -7.05 -19.64
N GLY A 33 25.32 -7.27 -20.93
CA GLY A 33 24.50 -6.55 -21.89
C GLY A 33 23.15 -7.27 -22.03
N ALA A 34 22.08 -6.58 -21.67
CA ALA A 34 20.73 -7.02 -22.01
C ALA A 34 20.03 -5.87 -22.70
N GLN A 35 19.57 -6.10 -23.92
CA GLN A 35 18.79 -5.07 -24.63
C GLN A 35 17.72 -5.72 -25.50
N GLY A 36 16.62 -5.00 -25.67
CA GLY A 36 15.50 -5.45 -26.49
C GLY A 36 14.16 -5.05 -25.91
N THR A 37 13.13 -5.77 -26.31
CA THR A 37 11.77 -5.55 -25.86
C THR A 37 11.19 -6.83 -25.28
N PHE A 38 10.30 -6.66 -24.32
CA PHE A 38 9.57 -7.74 -23.67
C PHE A 38 8.12 -7.31 -23.52
N THR A 39 7.21 -8.18 -23.95
CA THR A 39 5.77 -7.95 -23.85
C THR A 39 5.11 -9.21 -23.27
N VAL A 40 4.26 -9.01 -22.29
CA VAL A 40 3.35 -10.00 -21.73
C VAL A 40 1.93 -9.55 -22.04
N GLU A 41 1.09 -10.45 -22.49
CA GLU A 41 -0.32 -10.19 -22.75
C GLU A 41 -1.18 -11.30 -22.14
N GLU A 42 -2.24 -10.89 -21.47
CA GLU A 42 -3.26 -11.77 -20.88
C GLU A 42 -2.67 -12.91 -20.02
N LEU A 43 -1.65 -12.60 -19.21
CA LEU A 43 -1.03 -13.59 -18.33
C LEU A 43 -1.85 -13.75 -17.06
N GLY A 44 -2.57 -14.86 -16.97
CA GLY A 44 -3.30 -15.28 -15.78
C GLY A 44 -2.44 -16.19 -14.90
N LEU A 45 -2.43 -15.95 -13.60
CA LEU A 45 -1.82 -16.79 -12.58
C LEU A 45 -2.83 -17.02 -11.47
N THR A 46 -3.20 -18.27 -11.27
CA THR A 46 -4.04 -18.68 -10.15
C THR A 46 -3.20 -19.49 -9.16
N LEU A 47 -3.16 -19.05 -7.92
CA LEU A 47 -2.47 -19.71 -6.81
C LEU A 47 -3.50 -20.07 -5.74
N PRO A 48 -3.39 -21.21 -5.04
CA PRO A 48 -4.40 -21.67 -4.07
C PRO A 48 -4.66 -20.69 -2.90
N SER A 49 -3.67 -19.88 -2.55
CA SER A 49 -3.69 -18.98 -1.39
C SER A 49 -3.70 -17.49 -1.73
N LEU A 50 -3.72 -17.12 -3.00
CA LEU A 50 -3.72 -15.72 -3.43
C LEU A 50 -4.93 -15.43 -4.30
N PRO A 51 -5.47 -14.19 -4.31
CA PRO A 51 -6.43 -13.76 -5.31
C PRO A 51 -5.85 -13.97 -6.71
N ALA A 52 -6.72 -14.27 -7.67
CA ALA A 52 -6.30 -14.43 -9.06
C ALA A 52 -5.54 -13.20 -9.54
N VAL A 53 -4.33 -13.42 -10.03
CA VAL A 53 -3.48 -12.36 -10.61
C VAL A 53 -3.61 -12.43 -12.12
N HIS A 54 -3.95 -11.33 -12.75
CA HIS A 54 -4.07 -11.24 -14.20
C HIS A 54 -3.33 -10.02 -14.71
N ILE A 55 -2.25 -10.24 -15.46
CA ILE A 55 -1.51 -9.18 -16.15
C ILE A 55 -2.12 -9.03 -17.53
N ARG A 56 -2.94 -7.99 -17.71
CA ARG A 56 -3.54 -7.67 -19.01
C ARG A 56 -2.48 -7.36 -20.05
N ARG A 57 -1.53 -6.53 -19.67
CA ARG A 57 -0.38 -6.19 -20.52
C ARG A 57 0.77 -5.69 -19.67
N ALA A 58 1.99 -6.13 -20.04
CA ALA A 58 3.22 -5.54 -19.56
C ALA A 58 4.17 -5.40 -20.75
N ALA A 59 4.59 -4.17 -21.06
CA ALA A 59 5.51 -3.87 -22.15
C ALA A 59 6.71 -3.10 -21.62
N ALA A 60 7.89 -3.63 -21.84
CA ALA A 60 9.14 -3.02 -21.38
C ALA A 60 10.21 -3.00 -22.47
N THR A 61 10.98 -1.93 -22.49
CA THR A 61 12.24 -1.84 -23.22
C THR A 61 13.39 -1.99 -22.25
N ILE A 62 14.29 -2.89 -22.56
CA ILE A 62 15.40 -3.30 -21.71
C ILE A 62 16.71 -2.81 -22.32
N THR A 63 17.56 -2.19 -21.52
CA THR A 63 18.94 -1.82 -21.81
C THR A 63 19.83 -2.26 -20.64
N PRO A 64 21.16 -2.37 -20.79
CA PRO A 64 22.03 -2.72 -19.67
C PRO A 64 21.91 -1.80 -18.46
N ALA A 65 21.56 -0.53 -18.66
CA ALA A 65 21.48 0.48 -17.63
C ALA A 65 20.08 0.57 -16.97
N ALA A 66 19.02 0.31 -17.73
CA ALA A 66 17.67 0.54 -17.28
C ALA A 66 16.64 -0.33 -18.00
N MET A 67 15.54 -0.59 -17.34
CA MET A 67 14.30 -1.10 -17.90
C MET A 67 13.27 0.04 -17.93
N THR A 68 12.78 0.39 -19.11
CA THR A 68 11.69 1.34 -19.27
C THR A 68 10.39 0.57 -19.41
N LEU A 69 9.54 0.69 -18.41
CA LEU A 69 8.19 0.13 -18.39
C LEU A 69 7.27 1.13 -19.11
N GLY A 70 6.89 0.81 -20.34
CA GLY A 70 6.01 1.66 -21.15
C GLY A 70 4.55 1.50 -20.73
N GLU A 71 4.15 0.28 -20.47
CA GLU A 71 2.82 -0.08 -20.02
C GLU A 71 2.91 -1.28 -19.06
N PHE A 72 2.21 -1.20 -17.96
CA PHE A 72 1.98 -2.32 -17.06
C PHE A 72 0.56 -2.20 -16.52
N GLY A 73 -0.21 -3.27 -16.67
CA GLY A 73 -1.57 -3.35 -16.14
C GLY A 73 -1.81 -4.72 -15.53
N VAL A 74 -2.12 -4.75 -14.24
CA VAL A 74 -2.40 -5.98 -13.48
C VAL A 74 -3.69 -5.84 -12.71
N THR A 75 -4.40 -6.94 -12.54
CA THR A 75 -5.47 -7.07 -11.56
C THR A 75 -5.11 -8.16 -10.55
N VAL A 76 -5.46 -7.93 -9.29
CA VAL A 76 -5.30 -8.89 -8.20
C VAL A 76 -6.62 -8.93 -7.45
N GLY A 77 -7.39 -10.01 -7.64
CA GLY A 77 -8.78 -10.05 -7.19
C GLY A 77 -9.59 -8.87 -7.77
N LYS A 78 -10.13 -8.03 -6.91
CA LYS A 78 -10.89 -6.83 -7.29
C LYS A 78 -10.01 -5.61 -7.57
N SER A 79 -8.76 -5.66 -7.13
CA SER A 79 -7.82 -4.55 -7.27
C SER A 79 -7.24 -4.49 -8.67
N ASP A 80 -7.06 -3.27 -9.19
CA ASP A 80 -6.31 -3.01 -10.41
C ASP A 80 -5.11 -2.12 -10.12
N LEU A 81 -4.06 -2.29 -10.90
CA LEU A 81 -2.89 -1.42 -10.87
C LEU A 81 -2.36 -1.23 -12.28
N ALA A 82 -2.12 0.01 -12.65
CA ALA A 82 -1.40 0.37 -13.85
C ALA A 82 -0.16 1.18 -13.50
N ALA A 83 0.93 0.93 -14.21
CA ALA A 83 2.18 1.65 -13.98
C ALA A 83 2.96 1.88 -15.26
N ASN A 84 3.75 2.93 -15.29
CA ASN A 84 4.79 3.19 -16.28
C ASN A 84 5.96 3.93 -15.62
N GLY A 85 7.13 3.90 -16.27
CA GLY A 85 8.31 4.58 -15.74
C GLY A 85 9.61 3.86 -16.02
N GLN A 86 10.61 4.10 -15.20
CA GLN A 86 11.94 3.56 -15.40
C GLN A 86 12.47 2.91 -14.13
N LEU A 87 13.11 1.75 -14.30
CA LEU A 87 13.75 0.97 -13.25
C LEU A 87 15.22 0.76 -13.57
N THR A 88 16.08 0.83 -12.58
CA THR A 88 17.51 0.56 -12.67
C THR A 88 17.91 -0.49 -11.64
N GLY A 89 19.03 -1.18 -11.85
CA GLY A 89 19.44 -2.27 -10.96
C GLY A 89 18.63 -3.56 -11.13
N TYR A 90 17.73 -3.62 -12.12
CA TYR A 90 16.77 -4.72 -12.29
C TYR A 90 17.46 -6.08 -12.51
N ILE A 91 18.63 -6.14 -13.19
CA ILE A 91 19.37 -7.40 -13.39
C ILE A 91 19.86 -7.95 -12.04
N GLY A 92 20.51 -7.13 -11.24
CA GLY A 92 20.97 -7.50 -9.90
C GLY A 92 19.81 -7.86 -8.98
N TYR A 93 18.71 -7.13 -9.05
CA TYR A 93 17.49 -7.42 -8.29
C TYR A 93 16.93 -8.80 -8.61
N LEU A 94 16.76 -9.12 -9.90
CA LEU A 94 16.21 -10.42 -10.34
C LEU A 94 17.12 -11.61 -10.02
N LEU A 95 18.43 -11.41 -10.07
CA LEU A 95 19.39 -12.50 -9.88
C LEU A 95 19.85 -12.71 -8.43
N ARG A 96 19.80 -11.66 -7.59
CA ARG A 96 20.35 -11.70 -6.22
C ARG A 96 19.50 -10.97 -5.18
N GLY A 97 18.43 -10.31 -5.58
CA GLY A 97 17.69 -9.45 -4.67
C GLY A 97 18.43 -8.15 -4.30
N ASP A 98 19.33 -7.67 -5.17
CA ASP A 98 20.01 -6.37 -5.00
C ASP A 98 19.00 -5.20 -5.00
N MET A 99 19.48 -3.99 -4.81
CA MET A 99 18.62 -2.79 -4.81
C MET A 99 17.98 -2.55 -6.19
N LEU A 100 16.65 -2.52 -6.24
CA LEU A 100 15.89 -2.04 -7.37
C LEU A 100 15.54 -0.56 -7.15
N SER A 101 16.00 0.30 -8.07
CA SER A 101 15.73 1.73 -7.98
C SER A 101 14.91 2.20 -9.16
N GLY A 102 14.11 3.26 -8.98
CA GLY A 102 13.37 3.81 -10.11
C GLY A 102 12.35 4.87 -9.75
N ARG A 103 11.72 5.35 -10.82
CA ARG A 103 10.59 6.28 -10.73
C ARG A 103 9.45 5.74 -11.57
N LEU A 104 8.29 5.61 -10.93
CA LEU A 104 7.07 5.10 -11.55
C LEU A 104 5.93 6.11 -11.39
N TYR A 105 5.08 6.15 -12.40
CA TYR A 105 3.74 6.70 -12.31
C TYR A 105 2.77 5.55 -12.12
N VAL A 106 1.95 5.61 -11.09
CA VAL A 106 1.08 4.52 -10.66
C VAL A 106 -0.37 5.01 -10.63
N LYS A 107 -1.26 4.23 -11.26
CA LYS A 107 -2.70 4.47 -11.26
C LYS A 107 -3.46 3.25 -10.78
N SER A 108 -4.63 3.50 -10.16
CA SER A 108 -5.59 2.45 -9.80
C SER A 108 -7.00 3.05 -9.77
N GLU A 109 -8.00 2.33 -10.27
CA GLU A 109 -9.41 2.68 -10.07
C GLU A 109 -9.91 2.14 -8.72
N LEU A 110 -9.47 0.94 -8.35
CA LEU A 110 -9.77 0.32 -7.05
C LEU A 110 -8.57 -0.46 -6.52
N LEU A 111 -8.16 -0.14 -5.31
CA LEU A 111 -7.18 -0.89 -4.53
C LEU A 111 -7.83 -1.38 -3.24
N ASP A 112 -8.20 -2.64 -3.17
CA ASP A 112 -8.74 -3.28 -1.98
C ASP A 112 -7.60 -3.90 -1.17
N LEU A 113 -7.09 -3.12 -0.20
CA LEU A 113 -5.99 -3.56 0.64
C LEU A 113 -6.43 -4.70 1.59
N ASN A 114 -7.71 -4.81 1.91
CA ASN A 114 -8.20 -5.88 2.75
C ASN A 114 -8.00 -7.23 2.05
N GLU A 115 -8.44 -7.34 0.77
CA GLU A 115 -8.29 -8.56 -0.03
C GLU A 115 -6.81 -8.91 -0.26
N ILE A 116 -5.96 -7.91 -0.48
CA ILE A 116 -4.52 -8.12 -0.68
C ILE A 116 -3.85 -8.60 0.62
N MET A 117 -4.21 -8.00 1.76
CA MET A 117 -3.62 -8.35 3.06
C MET A 117 -4.07 -9.72 3.55
N GLU A 118 -5.36 -10.08 3.34
CA GLU A 118 -5.88 -11.42 3.64
C GLU A 118 -5.17 -12.52 2.85
N ALA A 119 -4.68 -12.19 1.66
CA ALA A 119 -4.01 -13.13 0.78
C ALA A 119 -2.50 -13.27 1.03
N MET A 120 -1.90 -12.37 1.81
CA MET A 120 -0.48 -12.44 2.13
C MET A 120 -0.22 -13.54 3.17
N PRO A 121 0.76 -14.43 2.95
CA PRO A 121 1.11 -15.45 3.94
C PRO A 121 1.58 -14.79 5.25
N ALA A 122 1.13 -15.36 6.37
CA ALA A 122 1.54 -14.92 7.70
C ALA A 122 3.07 -14.91 7.86
N SER A 123 3.63 -13.80 8.32
CA SER A 123 5.08 -13.65 8.52
C SER A 123 5.62 -14.43 9.73
N SER A 124 4.80 -15.20 10.44
CA SER A 124 5.18 -16.04 11.58
C SER A 124 4.40 -17.34 11.57
N GLU A 125 5.10 -18.47 11.81
CA GLU A 125 4.49 -19.78 12.04
C GLU A 125 3.45 -19.69 13.16
N PRO A 126 2.24 -20.26 12.98
CA PRO A 126 1.25 -20.32 14.05
C PRO A 126 1.80 -21.16 15.22
N ALA A 127 1.78 -20.63 16.43
CA ALA A 127 1.91 -21.47 17.61
C ALA A 127 0.74 -22.45 17.63
N GLU A 128 1.03 -23.74 17.69
CA GLU A 128 0.04 -24.82 17.73
C GLU A 128 -0.95 -24.59 18.89
N GLY A 129 -2.23 -24.40 18.56
CA GLY A 129 -3.30 -24.66 19.53
C GLY A 129 -4.36 -23.61 19.79
N GLU A 130 -4.77 -22.74 18.85
CA GLU A 130 -5.98 -21.94 19.07
C GLU A 130 -6.93 -21.92 17.87
N ALA A 131 -8.23 -22.01 18.20
CA ALA A 131 -9.35 -22.15 17.29
C ALA A 131 -9.48 -20.98 16.31
N VAL A 132 -9.88 -21.30 15.09
CA VAL A 132 -10.15 -20.44 13.94
C VAL A 132 -11.12 -19.29 14.31
N ALA A 133 -10.58 -18.19 14.78
CA ALA A 133 -11.23 -16.88 14.70
C ALA A 133 -10.67 -16.20 13.45
N ALA A 134 -11.48 -15.37 12.78
CA ALA A 134 -11.08 -14.64 11.57
C ALA A 134 -9.65 -14.10 11.71
N GLU A 135 -8.75 -14.47 10.80
CA GLU A 135 -7.35 -14.13 10.91
C GLU A 135 -7.17 -12.61 10.88
N PRO A 136 -6.45 -12.03 11.85
CA PRO A 136 -6.26 -10.59 11.93
C PRO A 136 -5.41 -10.09 10.74
N MET A 137 -5.71 -8.89 10.27
CA MET A 137 -4.88 -8.16 9.31
C MET A 137 -3.43 -8.16 9.79
N GLN A 138 -2.50 -8.61 8.94
CA GLN A 138 -1.10 -8.67 9.32
C GLN A 138 -0.33 -7.43 8.85
N ALA A 139 0.66 -7.03 9.64
CA ALA A 139 1.54 -5.93 9.27
C ALA A 139 2.28 -6.25 7.96
N VAL A 140 2.15 -5.37 6.97
CA VAL A 140 2.78 -5.52 5.65
C VAL A 140 4.23 -5.09 5.74
N GLU A 141 5.17 -6.00 5.54
CA GLU A 141 6.59 -5.66 5.51
C GLU A 141 6.93 -4.85 4.25
N VAL A 142 7.59 -3.71 4.45
CA VAL A 142 8.12 -2.88 3.35
C VAL A 142 9.48 -3.43 2.92
N PRO A 143 9.66 -3.83 1.66
CA PRO A 143 10.93 -4.39 1.19
C PRO A 143 12.09 -3.41 1.35
N ARG A 144 13.23 -3.91 1.85
CA ARG A 144 14.43 -3.08 2.08
C ARG A 144 15.27 -2.86 0.84
N ASN A 145 15.12 -3.74 -0.15
CA ASN A 145 15.85 -3.74 -1.41
C ASN A 145 15.14 -2.96 -2.53
N LEU A 146 14.24 -2.06 -2.15
CA LEU A 146 13.60 -1.10 -3.05
C LEU A 146 14.06 0.32 -2.74
N ASN A 147 14.20 1.12 -3.80
CA ASN A 147 14.39 2.57 -3.75
C ASN A 147 13.58 3.20 -4.88
N LEU A 148 12.28 3.34 -4.64
CA LEU A 148 11.30 3.76 -5.64
C LEU A 148 10.69 5.11 -5.26
N SER A 149 10.58 6.00 -6.25
CA SER A 149 9.75 7.21 -6.19
C SER A 149 8.50 6.96 -7.04
N LEU A 150 7.34 7.15 -6.44
CA LEU A 150 6.04 6.86 -7.03
C LEU A 150 5.24 8.15 -7.12
N ASN A 151 4.82 8.52 -8.34
CA ASN A 151 3.78 9.51 -8.52
C ASN A 151 2.45 8.78 -8.65
N THR A 152 1.51 9.05 -7.78
CA THR A 152 0.30 8.24 -7.62
C THR A 152 -0.97 9.00 -8.00
N ASP A 153 -1.90 8.26 -8.61
CA ASP A 153 -3.26 8.67 -8.94
C ASP A 153 -4.18 7.46 -8.67
N LEU A 154 -4.69 7.36 -7.43
CA LEU A 154 -5.50 6.23 -6.98
C LEU A 154 -6.92 6.72 -6.69
N ARG A 155 -7.88 6.22 -7.44
CA ARG A 155 -9.27 6.65 -7.33
C ARG A 155 -9.92 6.25 -6.02
N LYS A 156 -9.74 4.98 -5.65
CA LYS A 156 -10.38 4.42 -4.47
C LYS A 156 -9.49 3.37 -3.82
N VAL A 157 -9.23 3.54 -2.53
CA VAL A 157 -8.51 2.58 -1.69
C VAL A 157 -9.42 2.17 -0.53
N LEU A 158 -9.57 0.87 -0.32
CA LEU A 158 -10.29 0.28 0.80
C LEU A 158 -9.28 -0.25 1.82
N PHE A 159 -9.43 0.17 3.07
CA PHE A 159 -8.58 -0.26 4.18
C PHE A 159 -9.39 -0.38 5.46
N GLY A 160 -9.56 -1.59 5.98
CA GLY A 160 -10.53 -1.86 7.02
C GLY A 160 -11.93 -1.46 6.56
N LYS A 161 -12.59 -0.62 7.33
CA LYS A 161 -13.89 -0.01 6.96
C LYS A 161 -13.73 1.33 6.23
N MET A 162 -12.50 1.87 6.18
CA MET A 162 -12.24 3.18 5.56
C MET A 162 -12.30 3.09 4.04
N THR A 163 -12.89 4.11 3.45
CA THR A 163 -12.79 4.41 2.03
C THR A 163 -12.02 5.70 1.84
N VAL A 164 -10.83 5.59 1.21
CA VAL A 164 -10.02 6.76 0.83
C VAL A 164 -10.14 6.95 -0.67
N SER A 165 -10.47 8.15 -1.12
CA SER A 165 -10.69 8.45 -2.54
C SER A 165 -9.74 9.50 -3.08
N ASP A 166 -9.59 9.54 -4.39
CA ASP A 166 -8.90 10.58 -5.16
C ASP A 166 -7.49 10.91 -4.61
N ILE A 167 -6.74 9.86 -4.30
CA ILE A 167 -5.39 9.99 -3.75
C ILE A 167 -4.43 10.39 -4.85
N SER A 168 -3.77 11.52 -4.68
CA SER A 168 -2.77 12.03 -5.62
C SER A 168 -1.59 12.66 -4.89
N GLY A 169 -0.38 12.45 -5.43
CA GLY A 169 0.86 13.01 -4.91
C GLY A 169 2.02 12.03 -5.00
N GLU A 170 3.06 12.30 -4.24
CA GLU A 170 4.29 11.53 -4.27
C GLU A 170 4.40 10.59 -3.08
N MET A 171 4.81 9.37 -3.36
CA MET A 171 5.17 8.36 -2.38
C MET A 171 6.59 7.87 -2.66
N SER A 172 7.27 7.35 -1.67
CA SER A 172 8.54 6.66 -1.87
C SER A 172 8.64 5.42 -1.02
N VAL A 173 9.34 4.41 -1.54
CA VAL A 173 9.67 3.18 -0.83
C VAL A 173 11.18 3.06 -0.80
N ALA A 174 11.79 3.11 0.38
CA ALA A 174 13.23 2.98 0.51
C ALA A 174 13.62 2.39 1.88
N GLY A 175 14.47 1.35 1.87
CA GLY A 175 15.08 0.83 3.10
C GLY A 175 14.09 0.33 4.15
N GLY A 176 12.97 -0.25 3.75
CA GLY A 176 11.93 -0.71 4.68
C GLY A 176 10.96 0.39 5.15
N VAL A 177 10.94 1.53 4.45
CA VAL A 177 10.07 2.67 4.77
C VAL A 177 9.25 3.04 3.54
N LEU A 178 7.93 3.15 3.73
CA LEU A 178 7.00 3.81 2.82
C LEU A 178 6.79 5.25 3.34
N SER A 179 7.10 6.24 2.52
CA SER A 179 6.89 7.65 2.85
C SER A 179 5.84 8.28 1.96
N LEU A 180 5.03 9.15 2.54
CA LEU A 180 3.98 9.92 1.89
C LEU A 180 4.39 11.39 1.91
N ASP A 181 4.43 12.05 0.76
CA ASP A 181 4.74 13.47 0.67
C ASP A 181 3.54 14.26 0.16
N ARG A 182 2.86 14.93 1.08
CA ARG A 182 1.72 15.83 0.82
C ARG A 182 0.69 15.23 -0.14
N LEU A 183 0.26 14.01 0.14
CA LEU A 183 -0.84 13.40 -0.60
C LEU A 183 -2.12 14.18 -0.39
N ARG A 184 -2.84 14.44 -1.48
CA ARG A 184 -4.21 14.91 -1.45
C ARG A 184 -5.13 13.73 -1.56
N LEU A 185 -6.20 13.71 -0.77
CA LEU A 185 -7.13 12.58 -0.75
C LEU A 185 -8.51 13.01 -0.20
N GLY A 186 -9.51 12.19 -0.46
CA GLY A 186 -10.83 12.28 0.15
C GLY A 186 -10.96 11.23 1.24
N VAL A 187 -11.43 11.60 2.43
CA VAL A 187 -11.64 10.70 3.57
C VAL A 187 -12.77 11.22 4.45
N PHE A 188 -13.56 10.33 5.02
CA PHE A 188 -14.70 10.65 5.91
C PHE A 188 -15.68 11.67 5.32
N GLY A 189 -15.82 11.72 3.99
CA GLY A 189 -16.65 12.70 3.29
C GLY A 189 -16.01 14.07 3.07
N GLY A 190 -14.86 14.34 3.66
CA GLY A 190 -14.07 15.56 3.51
C GLY A 190 -12.89 15.39 2.57
N LYS A 191 -12.01 16.39 2.57
CA LYS A 191 -10.75 16.41 1.84
C LYS A 191 -9.60 16.50 2.82
N ALA A 192 -8.49 15.83 2.52
CA ALA A 192 -7.31 15.88 3.36
C ALA A 192 -6.02 16.09 2.55
N THR A 193 -5.03 16.65 3.24
CA THR A 193 -3.63 16.59 2.85
C THR A 193 -2.88 15.80 3.92
N ALA A 194 -2.15 14.78 3.52
CA ALA A 194 -1.45 13.90 4.44
C ALA A 194 0.01 13.73 4.05
N SER A 195 0.89 13.74 5.05
CA SER A 195 2.30 13.38 4.96
C SER A 195 2.64 12.42 6.08
N GLY A 196 3.63 11.56 5.88
CA GLY A 196 3.98 10.63 6.93
C GLY A 196 4.87 9.50 6.47
N SER A 197 5.02 8.50 7.32
CA SER A 197 5.78 7.30 6.99
C SER A 197 5.26 6.08 7.75
N TYR A 198 5.29 4.96 7.07
CA TYR A 198 5.11 3.63 7.62
C TYR A 198 6.45 2.88 7.50
N SER A 199 6.99 2.39 8.58
CA SER A 199 8.33 1.80 8.62
C SER A 199 8.35 0.46 9.31
N THR A 200 8.82 -0.55 8.60
CA THR A 200 9.14 -1.89 9.11
C THR A 200 10.65 -2.11 9.27
N ALA A 201 11.45 -1.04 9.08
CA ALA A 201 12.91 -1.13 9.06
C ALA A 201 13.52 -1.57 10.40
N ALA A 202 12.93 -1.17 11.53
CA ALA A 202 13.43 -1.55 12.85
C ALA A 202 12.86 -2.90 13.31
N ASP A 203 11.55 -3.06 13.21
CA ASP A 203 10.82 -4.25 13.63
C ASP A 203 9.62 -4.47 12.70
N PRO A 204 9.62 -5.49 11.85
CA PRO A 204 8.49 -5.81 10.99
C PRO A 204 7.20 -6.16 11.75
N ALA A 205 7.32 -6.72 12.96
CA ALA A 205 6.17 -7.09 13.79
C ALA A 205 5.55 -5.89 14.52
N LYS A 206 6.28 -4.78 14.62
CA LYS A 206 5.84 -3.53 15.26
C LYS A 206 6.17 -2.32 14.39
N PRO A 207 5.50 -2.17 13.25
CA PRO A 207 5.76 -1.07 12.34
C PRO A 207 5.60 0.29 13.02
N ALA A 208 6.49 1.22 12.73
CA ALA A 208 6.36 2.59 13.19
C ALA A 208 5.53 3.40 12.20
N LEU A 209 4.53 4.12 12.69
CA LEU A 209 3.68 5.04 11.92
C LEU A 209 3.93 6.48 12.37
N LYS A 210 4.16 7.37 11.41
CA LYS A 210 4.10 8.82 11.59
C LYS A 210 3.10 9.38 10.61
N LEU A 211 2.20 10.22 11.08
CA LEU A 211 1.16 10.83 10.26
C LEU A 211 1.01 12.30 10.65
N ASN A 212 1.08 13.16 9.66
CA ASN A 212 0.65 14.55 9.74
C ASN A 212 -0.48 14.72 8.72
N ALA A 213 -1.64 15.19 9.17
CA ALA A 213 -2.81 15.32 8.33
C ALA A 213 -3.59 16.59 8.65
N ASP A 214 -3.97 17.29 7.58
CA ASP A 214 -4.93 18.38 7.61
C ASP A 214 -6.19 17.93 6.89
N ILE A 215 -7.30 17.81 7.61
CA ILE A 215 -8.60 17.36 7.11
C ILE A 215 -9.59 18.51 7.17
N ALA A 216 -10.36 18.71 6.12
CA ALA A 216 -11.39 19.73 6.05
C ALA A 216 -12.73 19.13 5.63
N GLY A 217 -13.79 19.45 6.36
CA GLY A 217 -15.15 19.03 6.06
C GLY A 217 -15.42 17.54 6.25
N ALA A 218 -14.71 16.89 7.19
CA ALA A 218 -14.98 15.49 7.54
C ALA A 218 -16.28 15.36 8.32
N SER A 219 -17.09 14.36 8.03
CA SER A 219 -18.31 14.05 8.75
C SER A 219 -18.02 13.29 10.04
N PHE A 220 -18.59 13.74 11.17
CA PHE A 220 -18.52 13.03 12.43
C PHE A 220 -19.06 11.61 12.32
N GLN A 221 -20.18 11.42 11.64
CA GLN A 221 -20.84 10.12 11.47
C GLN A 221 -19.98 9.17 10.65
N LYS A 222 -19.47 9.61 9.47
CA LYS A 222 -18.60 8.76 8.64
C LYS A 222 -17.33 8.39 9.37
N THR A 223 -16.73 9.32 10.11
CA THR A 223 -15.53 9.03 10.91
C THR A 223 -15.82 7.96 11.96
N PHE A 224 -16.97 8.03 12.61
CA PHE A 224 -17.39 7.02 13.56
C PHE A 224 -17.64 5.66 12.89
N GLU A 225 -18.32 5.64 11.74
CA GLU A 225 -18.64 4.40 11.00
C GLU A 225 -17.39 3.69 10.48
N GLU A 226 -16.42 4.46 10.00
CA GLU A 226 -15.23 3.94 9.31
C GLU A 226 -14.04 3.65 10.25
N LEU A 227 -13.96 4.29 11.44
CA LEU A 227 -12.83 4.13 12.37
C LEU A 227 -13.23 3.46 13.68
N GLU A 228 -12.83 2.20 13.86
CA GLU A 228 -13.11 1.45 15.09
C GLU A 228 -12.49 2.09 16.35
N MET A 229 -11.32 2.71 16.21
CA MET A 229 -10.69 3.43 17.31
C MET A 229 -11.54 4.59 17.76
N VAL A 230 -12.18 5.33 16.86
CA VAL A 230 -13.10 6.42 17.20
C VAL A 230 -14.35 5.88 17.87
N GLN A 231 -14.87 4.74 17.44
CA GLN A 231 -16.00 4.07 18.10
C GLN A 231 -15.71 3.76 19.56
N LYS A 232 -14.48 3.35 19.86
CA LYS A 232 -14.05 3.00 21.24
C LYS A 232 -13.71 4.22 22.09
N LEU A 233 -13.03 5.22 21.51
CA LEU A 233 -12.46 6.35 22.27
C LEU A 233 -13.38 7.59 22.30
N VAL A 234 -14.19 7.80 21.26
CA VAL A 234 -15.01 9.01 21.10
C VAL A 234 -16.44 8.64 20.66
N PRO A 235 -17.17 7.83 21.47
CA PRO A 235 -18.49 7.32 21.11
C PRO A 235 -19.52 8.43 20.86
N ILE A 236 -19.28 9.64 21.34
CA ILE A 236 -20.15 10.80 21.10
C ILE A 236 -20.29 11.13 19.60
N PHE A 237 -19.30 10.76 18.76
CA PHE A 237 -19.38 10.98 17.31
C PHE A 237 -20.57 10.26 16.68
N ALA A 238 -21.02 9.13 17.24
CA ALA A 238 -22.22 8.44 16.78
C ALA A 238 -23.49 9.30 16.84
N LYS A 239 -23.54 10.22 17.81
CA LYS A 239 -24.68 11.10 18.08
C LYS A 239 -24.45 12.54 17.57
N THR A 240 -23.30 12.78 16.94
CA THR A 240 -22.89 14.09 16.47
C THR A 240 -23.09 14.20 14.98
N GLY A 241 -23.95 15.12 14.55
CA GLY A 241 -24.13 15.53 13.15
C GLY A 241 -23.31 16.75 12.83
N GLY A 242 -23.05 16.95 11.54
CA GLY A 242 -22.25 18.04 11.00
C GLY A 242 -20.85 17.60 10.60
N ASP A 243 -20.05 18.59 10.25
CA ASP A 243 -18.71 18.42 9.71
C ASP A 243 -17.67 19.09 10.61
N TYR A 244 -16.43 18.59 10.54
CA TYR A 244 -15.30 19.14 11.26
C TYR A 244 -14.07 19.28 10.39
N SER A 245 -13.14 20.10 10.83
CA SER A 245 -11.76 20.16 10.34
C SER A 245 -10.83 19.71 11.44
N LEU A 246 -9.78 19.00 11.07
CA LEU A 246 -8.80 18.42 12.01
C LEU A 246 -7.40 18.67 11.47
N ALA A 247 -6.54 19.28 12.28
CA ALA A 247 -5.10 19.23 12.11
C ALA A 247 -4.55 18.19 13.09
N LEU A 248 -3.78 17.21 12.60
CA LEU A 248 -3.28 16.08 13.38
C LEU A 248 -1.79 15.85 13.13
N ASP A 249 -0.99 15.74 14.17
CA ASP A 249 0.34 15.14 14.16
C ASP A 249 0.32 13.91 15.10
N MET A 250 0.64 12.75 14.57
CA MET A 250 0.55 11.48 15.29
C MET A 250 1.77 10.61 15.04
N ARG A 251 2.23 9.94 16.09
CA ARG A 251 3.28 8.92 16.04
C ARG A 251 2.87 7.76 16.93
N THR A 252 3.03 6.56 16.42
CA THR A 252 2.72 5.32 17.15
C THR A 252 3.45 4.14 16.53
N SER A 253 3.56 3.05 17.25
CA SER A 253 3.77 1.73 16.67
C SER A 253 2.41 1.11 16.34
N LEU A 254 2.39 0.24 15.35
CA LEU A 254 1.20 -0.56 15.05
C LEU A 254 1.38 -1.96 15.63
N ASP A 255 0.27 -2.58 16.01
CA ASP A 255 0.25 -3.99 16.38
C ASP A 255 0.16 -4.90 15.13
N SER A 256 0.09 -6.20 15.35
CA SER A 256 -0.06 -7.20 14.29
C SER A 256 -1.35 -7.06 13.47
N GLN A 257 -2.33 -6.34 13.98
CA GLN A 257 -3.62 -6.06 13.33
C GLN A 257 -3.66 -4.69 12.66
N MET A 258 -2.50 -4.04 12.49
CA MET A 258 -2.37 -2.68 11.96
C MET A 258 -3.11 -1.61 12.79
N SER A 259 -3.46 -1.92 14.04
CA SER A 259 -4.06 -0.97 14.97
C SER A 259 -2.99 -0.18 15.73
N PRO A 260 -3.20 1.12 16.00
CA PRO A 260 -2.27 1.90 16.79
C PRO A 260 -2.10 1.36 18.22
N ASP A 261 -0.85 1.14 18.61
CA ASP A 261 -0.52 0.79 20.00
C ASP A 261 -0.66 2.04 20.89
N LEU A 262 -1.71 2.05 21.71
CA LEU A 262 -2.02 3.18 22.58
C LEU A 262 -0.92 3.49 23.61
N GLN A 263 -0.05 2.53 23.93
CA GLN A 263 1.08 2.75 24.84
C GLN A 263 2.19 3.57 24.22
N THR A 264 2.33 3.51 22.88
CA THR A 264 3.33 4.25 22.11
C THR A 264 2.77 5.49 21.44
N LEU A 265 1.43 5.66 21.49
CA LEU A 265 0.73 6.73 20.80
C LEU A 265 1.08 8.10 21.40
N THR A 266 1.62 8.95 20.57
CA THR A 266 1.76 10.38 20.82
C THR A 266 1.02 11.11 19.73
N ALA A 267 0.05 11.94 20.11
CA ALA A 267 -0.72 12.72 19.16
C ALA A 267 -0.95 14.14 19.67
N THR A 268 -0.90 15.08 18.74
CA THR A 268 -1.35 16.45 18.96
C THR A 268 -2.33 16.79 17.84
N GLY A 269 -3.47 17.37 18.22
CA GLY A 269 -4.48 17.71 17.22
C GLY A 269 -5.34 18.88 17.63
N GLU A 270 -5.87 19.56 16.64
CA GLU A 270 -6.86 20.61 16.81
C GLU A 270 -8.07 20.28 15.94
N ILE A 271 -9.23 20.17 16.57
CA ILE A 271 -10.51 19.96 15.89
C ILE A 271 -11.33 21.24 15.93
N ARG A 272 -11.93 21.62 14.81
CA ARG A 272 -12.83 22.76 14.67
C ARG A 272 -14.09 22.33 13.93
N SER A 273 -15.25 22.78 14.42
CA SER A 273 -16.52 22.60 13.74
C SER A 273 -17.35 23.90 13.83
N ALA A 274 -17.97 24.26 12.73
CA ALA A 274 -18.87 25.43 12.68
C ALA A 274 -20.34 25.03 12.88
N ASN A 275 -20.71 23.80 12.53
CA ASN A 275 -22.10 23.30 12.53
C ASN A 275 -22.15 21.93 13.22
N ILE A 276 -22.21 21.94 14.53
CA ILE A 276 -22.32 20.72 15.33
C ILE A 276 -23.74 20.55 15.86
N HIS A 277 -24.29 19.37 15.70
CA HIS A 277 -25.61 18.99 16.23
C HIS A 277 -25.43 17.70 17.02
N VAL A 278 -25.71 17.73 18.30
CA VAL A 278 -25.66 16.51 19.12
C VAL A 278 -27.08 16.10 19.46
N GLN A 279 -27.46 14.88 19.09
CA GLN A 279 -28.80 14.32 19.29
C GLN A 279 -28.81 13.34 20.48
N ASN A 280 -29.95 13.32 21.21
CA ASN A 280 -30.23 12.35 22.27
C ASN A 280 -29.14 12.26 23.36
N ILE A 281 -28.80 13.37 23.96
CA ILE A 281 -28.06 13.36 25.23
C ILE A 281 -29.10 13.26 26.35
N GLU A 282 -29.24 12.08 26.96
CA GLU A 282 -30.18 11.82 28.06
C GLU A 282 -30.04 12.79 29.23
N ALA A 283 -28.92 13.51 29.34
CA ALA A 283 -28.69 14.53 30.38
C ALA A 283 -29.52 15.81 30.18
N PHE A 284 -30.13 16.05 29.00
CA PHE A 284 -30.99 17.21 28.75
C PHE A 284 -32.48 16.94 28.85
N ASP A 285 -32.90 15.68 28.94
CA ASP A 285 -34.31 15.29 29.14
C ASP A 285 -34.76 15.42 30.57
N ALA A 286 -33.88 15.81 31.51
CA ALA A 286 -34.16 15.97 32.95
C ALA A 286 -34.18 17.45 33.41
N LEU A 287 -34.25 18.43 32.48
CA LEU A 287 -34.44 19.84 32.72
C LEU A 287 -35.77 20.32 32.13
#